data_96c7776ca6aa3221b5ed91dbd99b4ea5
#
_entry.id   96c7776ca6aa3221b5ed91dbd99b4ea5
#
_cell.length_a   1.000
_cell.length_b   1.000
_cell.length_c   1.000
_cell.angle_alpha   90.00
_cell.angle_beta   90.00
_cell.angle_gamma   90.00
#
_symmetry.space_group_name_H-M   'P 1'
#
loop_
_entity.id
_entity.type
_entity.pdbx_description
1 polymer ?
#
loop_
_entity_poly.entity_id
_entity_poly.type
_entity_poly.pdbx_seq_one_letter_code
_entity_poly.pdbx_strand_id
1 'polypeptide(L)'
;WAREMCIRDRGSAAGSIVSYCLGITGIEPLEYGLIFERFLNKGRKSLPDIDMDFDERYRNDVIQYAIEKYGQDRVAHIVTFATIKAKQAIRDAARVLGLPFSSGDRVAKLMPPMILGNTATISECLSLDEENTSGYSKEFYSASEELRKQYKNDEEAKQIIDIALGLEGLRRQDGIHAAAIVISPDTITKFLPIQQKGSNAEIVTQYE
;
A
#
# COMPACT_ATOMS: atom_id res chain seq x y z
N TRP A 1 -23.15 -16.44 -11.11
CA TRP A 1 -22.72 -15.06 -11.25
C TRP A 1 -21.32 -14.82 -10.66
N ALA A 2 -21.09 -14.99 -9.36
CA ALA A 2 -19.76 -14.81 -8.77
C ALA A 2 -18.70 -15.82 -9.27
N ARG A 3 -19.10 -17.04 -9.69
CA ARG A 3 -18.19 -18.05 -10.22
C ARG A 3 -17.64 -17.72 -11.60
N GLU A 4 -18.36 -16.99 -12.42
CA GLU A 4 -17.94 -16.58 -13.78
C GLU A 4 -16.95 -15.41 -13.76
N MET A 5 -17.01 -14.58 -12.72
CA MET A 5 -16.14 -13.41 -12.55
C MET A 5 -14.86 -13.72 -11.78
N CYS A 6 -14.78 -14.87 -11.10
CA CYS A 6 -13.66 -15.22 -10.25
C CYS A 6 -12.58 -15.98 -11.03
N ILE A 7 -11.40 -15.44 -11.08
CA ILE A 7 -10.19 -16.10 -11.56
C ILE A 7 -9.73 -17.12 -10.50
N ARG A 8 -9.18 -18.26 -10.91
CA ARG A 8 -9.10 -19.50 -10.13
C ARG A 8 -8.04 -19.57 -9.01
N ASP A 9 -7.42 -18.50 -8.59
CA ASP A 9 -6.52 -18.58 -7.42
C ASP A 9 -7.32 -18.61 -6.11
N ARG A 10 -6.90 -19.46 -5.18
CA ARG A 10 -7.49 -19.64 -3.85
C ARG A 10 -6.43 -19.76 -2.76
N GLY A 11 -5.17 -19.56 -3.13
CA GLY A 11 -4.04 -19.68 -2.23
C GLY A 11 -4.01 -21.03 -1.51
N SER A 12 -3.75 -21.03 -0.22
CA SER A 12 -3.63 -22.24 0.60
C SER A 12 -4.96 -23.03 0.76
N ALA A 13 -6.11 -22.42 0.45
CA ALA A 13 -7.42 -23.09 0.52
C ALA A 13 -7.55 -24.28 -0.45
N ALA A 14 -6.70 -24.35 -1.48
CA ALA A 14 -6.61 -25.51 -2.38
C ALA A 14 -6.28 -26.82 -1.66
N GLY A 15 -5.62 -26.77 -0.49
CA GLY A 15 -5.36 -27.94 0.35
C GLY A 15 -6.56 -28.49 1.13
N SER A 16 -7.73 -27.86 1.05
CA SER A 16 -8.92 -28.24 1.82
C SER A 16 -9.91 -29.03 0.97
N ILE A 17 -10.17 -30.29 1.35
CA ILE A 17 -11.21 -31.11 0.73
C ILE A 17 -12.61 -30.52 0.92
N VAL A 18 -12.86 -29.83 2.03
CA VAL A 18 -14.13 -29.14 2.27
C VAL A 18 -14.32 -28.02 1.27
N SER A 19 -13.28 -27.21 1.01
CA SER A 19 -13.32 -26.16 0.00
C SER A 19 -13.57 -26.70 -1.41
N TYR A 20 -13.00 -27.86 -1.73
CA TYR A 20 -13.27 -28.56 -2.99
C TYR A 20 -14.73 -29.03 -3.09
N CYS A 21 -15.25 -29.71 -2.07
CA CYS A 21 -16.64 -30.21 -2.05
C CYS A 21 -17.68 -29.08 -2.12
N LEU A 22 -17.36 -27.90 -1.55
CA LEU A 22 -18.20 -26.70 -1.64
C LEU A 22 -18.06 -25.96 -2.99
N GLY A 23 -17.16 -26.40 -3.86
CA GLY A 23 -16.87 -25.76 -5.14
C GLY A 23 -16.16 -24.40 -5.01
N ILE A 24 -15.51 -24.14 -3.88
CA ILE A 24 -14.67 -22.96 -3.65
C ILE A 24 -13.35 -23.10 -4.41
N THR A 25 -12.77 -24.29 -4.41
CA THR A 25 -11.56 -24.65 -5.15
C THR A 25 -11.88 -25.63 -6.28
N GLY A 26 -11.08 -25.63 -7.35
CA GLY A 26 -11.26 -26.48 -8.52
C GLY A 26 -10.31 -27.68 -8.57
N ILE A 27 -9.45 -27.85 -7.56
CA ILE A 27 -8.43 -28.91 -7.50
C ILE A 27 -8.77 -29.86 -6.36
N GLU A 28 -8.78 -31.16 -6.64
CA GLU A 28 -9.02 -32.22 -5.64
C GLU A 28 -7.73 -32.43 -4.83
N PRO A 29 -7.71 -32.06 -3.52
CA PRO A 29 -6.45 -31.99 -2.78
C PRO A 29 -5.83 -33.37 -2.48
N LEU A 30 -6.62 -34.44 -2.42
CA LEU A 30 -6.11 -35.78 -2.14
C LEU A 30 -5.42 -36.39 -3.37
N GLU A 31 -5.98 -36.15 -4.57
CA GLU A 31 -5.37 -36.59 -5.84
C GLU A 31 -3.98 -35.97 -6.04
N TYR A 32 -3.83 -34.70 -5.68
CA TYR A 32 -2.56 -33.96 -5.85
C TYR A 32 -1.68 -33.95 -4.60
N GLY A 33 -2.06 -34.64 -3.54
CA GLY A 33 -1.28 -34.75 -2.30
C GLY A 33 -1.05 -33.37 -1.62
N LEU A 34 -2.01 -32.48 -1.69
CA LEU A 34 -1.89 -31.13 -1.12
C LEU A 34 -2.00 -31.18 0.41
N ILE A 35 -1.14 -30.43 1.09
CA ILE A 35 -1.02 -30.45 2.54
C ILE A 35 -2.06 -29.53 3.16
N PHE A 36 -3.02 -30.08 3.91
CA PHE A 36 -4.08 -29.33 4.60
C PHE A 36 -3.54 -28.38 5.67
N GLU A 37 -2.46 -28.73 6.36
CA GLU A 37 -1.86 -27.93 7.43
C GLU A 37 -1.29 -26.58 6.94
N ARG A 38 -1.07 -26.41 5.64
CA ARG A 38 -0.76 -25.10 5.03
C ARG A 38 -1.95 -24.14 5.06
N PHE A 39 -3.16 -24.64 4.97
CA PHE A 39 -4.39 -23.88 5.04
C PHE A 39 -4.81 -23.64 6.49
N LEU A 40 -4.89 -24.70 7.29
CA LEU A 40 -5.33 -24.64 8.69
C LEU A 40 -4.57 -25.66 9.53
N ASN A 41 -3.95 -25.20 10.62
CA ASN A 41 -3.33 -26.08 11.61
C ASN A 41 -3.61 -25.61 13.04
N LYS A 42 -3.47 -26.52 14.01
CA LYS A 42 -3.77 -26.24 15.44
C LYS A 42 -2.85 -25.19 16.08
N GLY A 43 -1.65 -24.98 15.55
CA GLY A 43 -0.69 -24.01 16.07
C GLY A 43 -0.90 -22.59 15.52
N ARG A 44 -1.72 -22.42 14.49
CA ARG A 44 -1.98 -21.12 13.86
C ARG A 44 -3.05 -20.35 14.63
N LYS A 45 -2.69 -19.18 15.16
CA LYS A 45 -3.62 -18.30 15.89
C LYS A 45 -4.46 -17.40 14.97
N SER A 46 -4.03 -17.19 13.72
CA SER A 46 -4.75 -16.39 12.74
C SER A 46 -5.78 -17.25 11.98
N LEU A 47 -6.89 -16.64 11.57
CA LEU A 47 -7.83 -17.27 10.65
C LEU A 47 -7.15 -17.61 9.32
N PRO A 48 -7.64 -18.65 8.60
CA PRO A 48 -7.13 -18.98 7.27
C PRO A 48 -7.44 -17.84 6.30
N ASP A 49 -6.54 -17.62 5.36
CA ASP A 49 -6.63 -16.65 4.28
C ASP A 49 -7.05 -17.37 2.99
N ILE A 50 -7.99 -16.78 2.26
CA ILE A 50 -8.48 -17.30 0.99
C ILE A 50 -8.30 -16.19 -0.06
N ASP A 51 -7.33 -16.40 -0.96
CA ASP A 51 -7.09 -15.50 -2.07
C ASP A 51 -8.14 -15.72 -3.15
N MET A 52 -8.82 -14.65 -3.56
CA MET A 52 -9.83 -14.69 -4.60
C MET A 52 -9.60 -13.56 -5.59
N ASP A 53 -9.17 -13.91 -6.80
CA ASP A 53 -9.01 -12.96 -7.89
C ASP A 53 -10.33 -12.77 -8.64
N PHE A 54 -10.68 -11.52 -8.85
CA PHE A 54 -11.83 -11.13 -9.65
C PHE A 54 -11.40 -10.36 -10.91
N ASP A 55 -12.17 -10.51 -11.98
CA ASP A 55 -11.99 -9.70 -13.17
C ASP A 55 -12.26 -8.22 -12.85
N GLU A 56 -11.31 -7.36 -13.14
CA GLU A 56 -11.35 -5.93 -12.80
C GLU A 56 -12.56 -5.22 -13.39
N ARG A 57 -13.11 -5.70 -14.52
CA ARG A 57 -14.32 -5.16 -15.16
C ARG A 57 -15.55 -5.25 -14.26
N TYR A 58 -15.59 -6.24 -13.37
CA TYR A 58 -16.72 -6.50 -12.45
C TYR A 58 -16.44 -6.07 -11.01
N ARG A 59 -15.35 -5.33 -10.79
CA ARG A 59 -14.96 -4.91 -9.45
C ARG A 59 -16.08 -4.18 -8.70
N ASN A 60 -16.74 -3.23 -9.36
CA ASN A 60 -17.82 -2.47 -8.75
C ASN A 60 -19.05 -3.35 -8.46
N ASP A 61 -19.33 -4.33 -9.30
CA ASP A 61 -20.45 -5.27 -9.09
C ASP A 61 -20.19 -6.16 -7.88
N VAL A 62 -18.93 -6.57 -7.64
CA VAL A 62 -18.53 -7.35 -6.43
C VAL A 62 -18.71 -6.51 -5.16
N ILE A 63 -18.31 -5.24 -5.20
CA ILE A 63 -18.49 -4.31 -4.07
C ILE A 63 -19.99 -4.09 -3.81
N GLN A 64 -20.76 -3.84 -4.87
CA GLN A 64 -22.21 -3.65 -4.77
C GLN A 64 -22.90 -4.90 -4.20
N TYR A 65 -22.50 -6.10 -4.64
CA TYR A 65 -22.98 -7.35 -4.06
C TYR A 65 -22.72 -7.45 -2.54
N ALA A 66 -21.53 -7.02 -2.09
CA ALA A 66 -21.23 -7.02 -0.66
C ALA A 66 -22.13 -6.04 0.11
N ILE A 67 -22.39 -4.85 -0.44
CA ILE A 67 -23.29 -3.85 0.13
C ILE A 67 -24.72 -4.39 0.20
N GLU A 68 -25.23 -5.01 -0.85
CA GLU A 68 -26.58 -5.59 -0.90
C GLU A 68 -26.74 -6.76 0.09
N LYS A 69 -25.70 -7.60 0.20
CA LYS A 69 -25.73 -8.78 1.06
C LYS A 69 -25.62 -8.46 2.55
N TYR A 70 -24.73 -7.54 2.93
CA TYR A 70 -24.42 -7.27 4.33
C TYR A 70 -25.05 -5.99 4.88
N GLY A 71 -25.52 -5.09 4.01
CA GLY A 71 -26.12 -3.82 4.34
C GLY A 71 -25.19 -2.63 4.12
N GLN A 72 -25.72 -1.54 3.61
CA GLN A 72 -24.98 -0.31 3.32
C GLN A 72 -24.33 0.32 4.58
N ASP A 73 -24.95 0.12 5.74
CA ASP A 73 -24.47 0.61 7.03
C ASP A 73 -23.34 -0.24 7.63
N ARG A 74 -23.02 -1.38 7.02
CA ARG A 74 -22.02 -2.36 7.48
C ARG A 74 -20.82 -2.50 6.58
N VAL A 75 -20.84 -1.88 5.41
CA VAL A 75 -19.78 -1.96 4.40
C VAL A 75 -19.20 -0.59 4.15
N ALA A 76 -17.88 -0.46 4.17
CA ALA A 76 -17.18 0.76 3.77
C ALA A 76 -15.90 0.44 3.00
N HIS A 77 -15.51 1.35 2.12
CA HIS A 77 -14.18 1.33 1.52
C HIS A 77 -13.11 1.64 2.58
N ILE A 78 -11.90 1.12 2.38
CA ILE A 78 -10.76 1.44 3.24
C ILE A 78 -10.07 2.69 2.71
N VAL A 79 -9.73 3.61 3.63
CA VAL A 79 -8.91 4.76 3.32
C VAL A 79 -7.47 4.33 3.02
N THR A 80 -6.77 5.07 2.18
CA THR A 80 -5.32 4.99 2.01
C THR A 80 -4.70 6.34 2.29
N PHE A 81 -3.52 6.36 2.89
CA PHE A 81 -2.79 7.59 3.14
C PHE A 81 -1.57 7.68 2.23
N ALA A 82 -1.57 8.69 1.36
CA ALA A 82 -0.39 9.00 0.56
C ALA A 82 0.62 9.77 1.41
N THR A 83 1.84 9.26 1.51
CA THR A 83 2.97 9.93 2.16
C THR A 83 3.83 10.68 1.15
N ILE A 84 4.44 11.77 1.62
CA ILE A 84 5.38 12.54 0.82
C ILE A 84 6.65 11.72 0.64
N LYS A 85 7.00 11.39 -0.60
CA LYS A 85 8.24 10.68 -0.94
C LYS A 85 9.38 11.65 -1.18
N ALA A 86 10.63 11.18 -1.07
CA ALA A 86 11.87 11.98 -1.16
C ALA A 86 11.88 13.05 -2.27
N LYS A 87 11.65 12.66 -3.53
CA LYS A 87 11.65 13.62 -4.66
C LYS A 87 10.58 14.70 -4.53
N GLN A 88 9.42 14.35 -3.97
CA GLN A 88 8.35 15.31 -3.75
C GLN A 88 8.67 16.21 -2.55
N ALA A 89 9.22 15.66 -1.46
CA ALA A 89 9.67 16.42 -0.30
C ALA A 89 10.66 17.52 -0.70
N ILE A 90 11.64 17.19 -1.54
CA ILE A 90 12.65 18.13 -2.06
C ILE A 90 11.98 19.26 -2.86
N ARG A 91 11.05 18.95 -3.77
CA ARG A 91 10.34 19.98 -4.55
C ARG A 91 9.44 20.84 -3.68
N ASP A 92 8.76 20.25 -2.71
CA ASP A 92 7.90 20.98 -1.79
C ASP A 92 8.72 21.87 -0.85
N ALA A 93 9.90 21.41 -0.38
CA ALA A 93 10.84 22.19 0.42
C ALA A 93 11.33 23.44 -0.35
N ALA A 94 11.76 23.27 -1.61
CA ALA A 94 12.17 24.40 -2.43
C ALA A 94 11.02 25.42 -2.61
N ARG A 95 9.80 24.97 -2.81
CA ARG A 95 8.62 25.84 -2.92
C ARG A 95 8.33 26.60 -1.62
N VAL A 96 8.45 25.94 -0.45
CA VAL A 96 8.25 26.57 0.87
C VAL A 96 9.32 27.64 1.11
N LEU A 97 10.55 27.43 0.64
CA LEU A 97 11.63 28.43 0.68
C LEU A 97 11.45 29.58 -0.30
N GLY A 98 10.42 29.55 -1.15
CA GLY A 98 10.21 30.57 -2.19
C GLY A 98 11.19 30.49 -3.36
N LEU A 99 11.89 29.36 -3.51
CA LEU A 99 12.87 29.16 -4.58
C LEU A 99 12.19 28.78 -5.91
N PRO A 100 12.83 29.05 -7.05
CA PRO A 100 12.33 28.61 -8.35
C PRO A 100 12.15 27.09 -8.42
N PHE A 101 11.16 26.64 -9.19
CA PHE A 101 10.91 25.20 -9.41
C PHE A 101 12.15 24.45 -9.89
N SER A 102 12.99 25.11 -10.71
CA SER A 102 14.25 24.55 -11.23
C SER A 102 15.24 24.16 -10.14
N SER A 103 15.31 24.91 -9.03
CA SER A 103 16.19 24.60 -7.89
C SER A 103 15.79 23.28 -7.24
N GLY A 104 14.51 23.13 -6.89
CA GLY A 104 13.99 21.88 -6.30
C GLY A 104 14.10 20.69 -7.25
N ASP A 105 13.83 20.88 -8.55
CA ASP A 105 13.89 19.82 -9.53
C ASP A 105 15.34 19.37 -9.82
N ARG A 106 16.30 20.30 -9.80
CA ARG A 106 17.74 19.99 -9.87
C ARG A 106 18.15 19.04 -8.75
N VAL A 107 17.83 19.37 -7.52
CA VAL A 107 18.17 18.54 -6.34
C VAL A 107 17.40 17.21 -6.36
N ALA A 108 16.10 17.23 -6.69
CA ALA A 108 15.28 16.02 -6.74
C ALA A 108 15.76 15.00 -7.79
N LYS A 109 16.40 15.44 -8.88
CA LYS A 109 17.00 14.57 -9.92
C LYS A 109 18.25 13.84 -9.43
N LEU A 110 18.89 14.30 -8.35
CA LEU A 110 20.04 13.62 -7.75
C LEU A 110 19.63 12.42 -6.89
N MET A 111 18.35 12.28 -6.57
CA MET A 111 17.85 11.09 -5.89
C MET A 111 17.95 9.87 -6.79
N PRO A 112 18.45 8.74 -6.26
CA PRO A 112 18.67 7.53 -7.03
C PRO A 112 17.37 6.99 -7.65
N PRO A 113 17.47 6.16 -8.70
CA PRO A 113 16.31 5.47 -9.27
C PRO A 113 15.77 4.43 -8.28
N MET A 114 14.55 3.98 -8.55
CA MET A 114 13.93 2.86 -7.83
C MET A 114 14.70 1.57 -8.10
N ILE A 115 14.91 0.76 -7.06
CA ILE A 115 15.52 -0.57 -7.14
C ILE A 115 14.48 -1.61 -6.74
N LEU A 116 14.11 -2.50 -7.64
CA LEU A 116 13.12 -3.58 -7.42
C LEU A 116 11.85 -3.11 -6.70
N GLY A 117 11.30 -1.97 -7.12
CA GLY A 117 10.09 -1.39 -6.53
C GLY A 117 10.32 -0.53 -5.28
N ASN A 118 11.52 -0.53 -4.71
CA ASN A 118 11.86 0.27 -3.53
C ASN A 118 12.41 1.63 -3.93
N THR A 119 11.98 2.68 -3.22
CA THR A 119 12.44 4.06 -3.40
C THR A 119 13.33 4.46 -2.23
N ALA A 120 14.45 5.10 -2.50
CA ALA A 120 15.34 5.63 -1.49
C ALA A 120 14.66 6.73 -0.66
N THR A 121 14.93 6.76 0.64
CA THR A 121 14.70 7.93 1.49
C THR A 121 15.87 8.90 1.41
N ILE A 122 15.63 10.16 1.76
CA ILE A 122 16.70 11.17 1.82
C ILE A 122 17.76 10.76 2.86
N SER A 123 17.30 10.24 3.99
CA SER A 123 18.18 9.78 5.07
C SER A 123 19.13 8.66 4.60
N GLU A 124 18.63 7.61 3.93
CA GLU A 124 19.46 6.53 3.36
C GLU A 124 20.48 7.04 2.31
N CYS A 125 20.16 8.11 1.61
CA CYS A 125 21.07 8.71 0.64
C CYS A 125 22.20 9.51 1.29
N LEU A 126 21.96 10.08 2.48
CA LEU A 126 22.94 10.92 3.18
C LEU A 126 23.83 10.15 4.13
N SER A 127 23.30 9.15 4.85
CA SER A 127 24.01 8.37 5.85
C SER A 127 23.67 6.87 5.79
N LEU A 128 24.61 6.04 6.24
CA LEU A 128 24.43 4.61 6.46
C LEU A 128 24.39 4.36 7.98
N ASP A 129 23.34 4.80 8.64
CA ASP A 129 23.15 4.57 10.07
C ASP A 129 22.40 3.25 10.32
N GLU A 130 22.67 2.57 11.44
CA GLU A 130 22.04 1.29 11.78
C GLU A 130 20.51 1.37 11.85
N GLU A 131 19.96 2.55 12.19
CA GLU A 131 18.51 2.82 12.25
C GLU A 131 17.86 2.99 10.88
N ASN A 132 18.62 3.27 9.81
CA ASN A 132 18.15 3.57 8.47
C ASN A 132 18.47 2.48 7.44
N THR A 133 18.74 1.26 7.87
CA THR A 133 19.06 0.15 6.98
C THR A 133 17.80 -0.56 6.48
N SER A 134 17.33 -0.21 5.28
CA SER A 134 16.51 -1.11 4.45
C SER A 134 17.41 -2.14 3.75
N GLY A 135 16.83 -3.17 3.16
CA GLY A 135 17.60 -4.18 2.39
C GLY A 135 18.44 -3.62 1.24
N TYR A 136 18.17 -2.39 0.78
CA TYR A 136 18.84 -1.70 -0.34
C TYR A 136 19.58 -0.42 0.06
N SER A 137 19.72 -0.13 1.35
CA SER A 137 20.29 1.14 1.85
C SER A 137 21.71 1.37 1.35
N LYS A 138 22.54 0.31 1.24
CA LYS A 138 23.91 0.40 0.73
C LYS A 138 23.96 0.80 -0.74
N GLU A 139 23.08 0.24 -1.56
CA GLU A 139 22.95 0.55 -2.98
C GLU A 139 22.47 2.00 -3.16
N PHE A 140 21.46 2.42 -2.42
CA PHE A 140 20.97 3.80 -2.43
C PHE A 140 22.04 4.79 -1.99
N TYR A 141 22.74 4.50 -0.90
CA TYR A 141 23.85 5.32 -0.46
C TYR A 141 24.94 5.43 -1.52
N SER A 142 25.36 4.33 -2.13
CA SER A 142 26.39 4.33 -3.17
C SER A 142 25.97 5.14 -4.39
N ALA A 143 24.69 5.03 -4.80
CA ALA A 143 24.14 5.77 -5.95
C ALA A 143 23.92 7.26 -5.70
N SER A 144 24.10 7.75 -4.46
CA SER A 144 23.77 9.11 -4.04
C SER A 144 24.99 9.99 -3.78
N GLU A 145 26.14 9.65 -4.33
CA GLU A 145 27.39 10.41 -4.12
C GLU A 145 27.25 11.89 -4.54
N GLU A 146 26.62 12.15 -5.68
CA GLU A 146 26.44 13.51 -6.19
C GLU A 146 25.47 14.31 -5.29
N LEU A 147 24.43 13.69 -4.76
CA LEU A 147 23.53 14.32 -3.78
C LEU A 147 24.32 14.76 -2.53
N ARG A 148 25.19 13.90 -2.00
CA ARG A 148 26.03 14.24 -0.85
C ARG A 148 27.06 15.32 -1.14
N LYS A 149 27.62 15.38 -2.36
CA LYS A 149 28.48 16.48 -2.80
C LYS A 149 27.75 17.80 -2.84
N GLN A 150 26.55 17.81 -3.42
CA GLN A 150 25.70 19.02 -3.46
C GLN A 150 25.28 19.46 -2.05
N TYR A 151 24.90 18.51 -1.18
CA TYR A 151 24.56 18.79 0.21
C TYR A 151 25.71 19.45 0.99
N LYS A 152 26.96 19.11 0.69
CA LYS A 152 28.15 19.67 1.36
C LYS A 152 28.61 21.01 0.78
N ASN A 153 28.44 21.22 -0.53
CA ASN A 153 29.12 22.31 -1.24
C ASN A 153 28.15 23.40 -1.73
N ASP A 154 26.83 23.15 -1.72
CA ASP A 154 25.80 24.09 -2.20
C ASP A 154 24.83 24.37 -1.05
N GLU A 155 24.89 25.60 -0.51
CA GLU A 155 24.09 26.02 0.63
C GLU A 155 22.58 26.04 0.30
N GLU A 156 22.20 26.36 -0.95
CA GLU A 156 20.81 26.27 -1.39
C GLU A 156 20.31 24.83 -1.37
N ALA A 157 21.10 23.90 -1.93
CA ALA A 157 20.77 22.49 -1.93
C ALA A 157 20.68 21.92 -0.50
N LYS A 158 21.58 22.35 0.39
CA LYS A 158 21.55 21.96 1.80
C LYS A 158 20.28 22.40 2.49
N GLN A 159 19.89 23.68 2.36
CA GLN A 159 18.65 24.20 2.97
C GLN A 159 17.41 23.45 2.44
N ILE A 160 17.35 23.17 1.14
CA ILE A 160 16.26 22.37 0.55
C ILE A 160 16.21 20.98 1.17
N ILE A 161 17.34 20.28 1.29
CA ILE A 161 17.42 18.91 1.78
C ILE A 161 17.09 18.85 3.28
N ASP A 162 17.58 19.79 4.09
CA ASP A 162 17.31 19.87 5.53
C ASP A 162 15.80 20.01 5.81
N ILE A 163 15.11 20.84 5.06
CA ILE A 163 13.65 20.97 5.16
C ILE A 163 12.95 19.73 4.62
N ALA A 164 13.44 19.17 3.52
CA ALA A 164 12.85 17.98 2.90
C ALA A 164 12.89 16.75 3.81
N LEU A 165 13.94 16.60 4.64
CA LEU A 165 14.04 15.55 5.67
C LEU A 165 12.87 15.61 6.66
N GLY A 166 12.43 16.81 7.04
CA GLY A 166 11.27 16.96 7.92
C GLY A 166 9.91 16.78 7.23
N LEU A 167 9.87 16.86 5.90
CA LEU A 167 8.64 16.68 5.11
C LEU A 167 8.45 15.25 4.62
N GLU A 168 9.55 14.51 4.41
CA GLU A 168 9.49 13.12 3.93
C GLU A 168 8.76 12.23 4.93
N GLY A 169 7.89 11.37 4.42
CA GLY A 169 7.11 10.44 5.24
C GLY A 169 5.83 11.04 5.85
N LEU A 170 5.66 12.38 5.85
CA LEU A 170 4.42 12.98 6.33
C LEU A 170 3.24 12.59 5.45
N ARG A 171 2.09 12.38 6.06
CA ARG A 171 0.83 12.15 5.34
C ARG A 171 0.41 13.43 4.63
N ARG A 172 0.17 13.34 3.32
CA ARG A 172 -0.20 14.48 2.47
C ARG A 172 -1.68 14.53 2.19
N GLN A 173 -2.22 13.42 1.77
CA GLN A 173 -3.63 13.28 1.41
C GLN A 173 -4.11 11.86 1.68
N ASP A 174 -5.41 11.73 1.87
CA ASP A 174 -6.09 10.46 1.93
C ASP A 174 -6.69 10.11 0.55
N GLY A 175 -6.71 8.83 0.24
CA GLY A 175 -7.31 8.23 -0.95
C GLY A 175 -8.36 7.18 -0.56
N ILE A 176 -8.96 6.57 -1.55
CA ILE A 176 -9.79 5.38 -1.40
C ILE A 176 -8.96 4.19 -1.90
N HIS A 177 -8.90 3.12 -1.11
CA HIS A 177 -8.20 1.92 -1.54
C HIS A 177 -8.82 1.35 -2.82
N ALA A 178 -7.97 0.91 -3.74
CA ALA A 178 -8.44 0.47 -5.06
C ALA A 178 -9.44 -0.68 -5.02
N ALA A 179 -9.38 -1.59 -4.06
CA ALA A 179 -10.22 -2.78 -4.02
C ALA A 179 -10.69 -3.18 -2.60
N ALA A 180 -10.02 -2.71 -1.54
CA ALA A 180 -10.34 -3.17 -0.19
C ALA A 180 -11.60 -2.53 0.35
N ILE A 181 -12.45 -3.37 0.92
CA ILE A 181 -13.61 -2.99 1.72
C ILE A 181 -13.54 -3.67 3.08
N VAL A 182 -14.15 -3.07 4.07
CA VAL A 182 -14.38 -3.67 5.38
C VAL A 182 -15.86 -3.99 5.53
N ILE A 183 -16.15 -5.17 6.10
CA ILE A 183 -17.50 -5.65 6.39
C ILE A 183 -17.56 -5.86 7.91
N SER A 184 -18.51 -5.22 8.57
CA SER A 184 -18.69 -5.33 10.02
C SER A 184 -19.92 -6.18 10.39
N PRO A 185 -19.91 -6.84 11.57
CA PRO A 185 -21.05 -7.64 12.04
C PRO A 185 -22.26 -6.80 12.43
N ASP A 186 -22.07 -5.50 12.69
CA ASP A 186 -23.11 -4.51 13.01
C ASP A 186 -22.79 -3.20 12.28
N THR A 187 -23.60 -2.14 12.50
CA THR A 187 -23.36 -0.82 11.92
C THR A 187 -21.91 -0.37 12.14
N ILE A 188 -21.22 -0.06 11.06
CA ILE A 188 -19.77 0.17 11.05
C ILE A 188 -19.32 1.30 11.98
N THR A 189 -20.16 2.31 12.17
CA THR A 189 -19.90 3.45 13.08
C THR A 189 -19.79 3.06 14.56
N LYS A 190 -20.22 1.85 14.94
CA LYS A 190 -19.98 1.33 16.29
C LYS A 190 -18.52 0.91 16.53
N PHE A 191 -17.76 0.63 15.47
CA PHE A 191 -16.41 0.10 15.55
C PHE A 191 -15.37 1.13 15.15
N LEU A 192 -15.68 1.95 14.14
CA LEU A 192 -14.72 2.92 13.59
C LEU A 192 -15.45 4.12 12.95
N PRO A 193 -14.83 5.30 12.94
CA PRO A 193 -15.33 6.46 12.25
C PRO A 193 -15.23 6.30 10.73
N ILE A 194 -16.22 6.85 10.04
CA ILE A 194 -16.32 6.87 8.59
C ILE A 194 -16.41 8.31 8.08
N GLN A 195 -16.15 8.49 6.80
CA GLN A 195 -16.29 9.75 6.07
C GLN A 195 -16.92 9.50 4.70
N GLN A 196 -17.51 10.51 4.12
CA GLN A 196 -17.90 10.49 2.71
C GLN A 196 -16.79 11.11 1.87
N LYS A 197 -16.50 10.50 0.73
CA LYS A 197 -15.46 10.95 -0.17
C LYS A 197 -15.85 10.82 -1.63
N GLY A 198 -15.35 11.75 -2.45
CA GLY A 198 -15.60 11.75 -3.89
C GLY A 198 -16.98 12.29 -4.29
N SER A 199 -17.19 12.42 -5.59
CA SER A 199 -18.44 12.92 -6.18
C SER A 199 -19.62 11.96 -5.97
N ASN A 200 -19.35 10.67 -5.78
CA ASN A 200 -20.36 9.62 -5.57
C ASN A 200 -20.71 9.41 -4.10
N ALA A 201 -20.21 10.25 -3.20
CA ALA A 201 -20.43 10.15 -1.74
C ALA A 201 -20.12 8.74 -1.18
N GLU A 202 -19.02 8.11 -1.65
CA GLU A 202 -18.58 6.80 -1.18
C GLU A 202 -18.27 6.84 0.32
N ILE A 203 -18.73 5.81 1.03
CA ILE A 203 -18.47 5.65 2.47
C ILE A 203 -17.09 5.02 2.62
N VAL A 204 -16.20 5.72 3.34
CA VAL A 204 -14.79 5.35 3.51
C VAL A 204 -14.43 5.40 4.99
N THR A 205 -13.61 4.45 5.45
CA THR A 205 -13.07 4.47 6.82
C THR A 205 -12.14 5.68 7.01
N GLN A 206 -11.95 6.12 8.26
CA GLN A 206 -10.94 7.14 8.61
C GLN A 206 -9.61 6.51 9.07
N TYR A 207 -9.55 5.19 9.21
CA TYR A 207 -8.36 4.42 9.55
C TYR A 207 -8.06 3.40 8.44
N GLU A 208 -6.76 3.18 8.21
CA GLU A 208 -6.17 2.21 7.30
C GLU A 208 -6.03 0.85 7.97
#